data_4cf989a7e0250a35c5f597a1c87f9036
#
_entry.id   4cf989a7e0250a35c5f597a1c87f9036
#
_cell.length_a   1.000
_cell.length_b   1.000
_cell.length_c   1.000
_cell.angle_alpha   90.00
_cell.angle_beta   90.00
_cell.angle_gamma   90.00
#
_symmetry.space_group_name_H-M   'P 1'
#
loop_
_entity.id
_entity.type
_entity.pdbx_description
1 polymer ?
#
loop_
_entity_poly.entity_id
_entity_poly.type
_entity_poly.pdbx_seq_one_letter_code
_entity_poly.pdbx_strand_id
1 'polypeptide(L)'
;MSEIRSRLFGRAGRAPGGLGGDRLAGRRWRGPATAGVAGAALVALVFGSQGVAAVPSPVEAGSTSAAVVDGTLSLMGEKWGDDTTGETVDAAQDTGTWQAADDLGSSYNIAKSIGAQTVWGKTDPNNASLKLTGVGVGVALIDTGIAPVEGLLTVGKVVNGPDLSFDSQSAGTRYGDGYGHGTHMAAIIAGKDSKVKAGNESDSNYFTGMAPDATLVNVKVAAGDGGVDVSQVIAGIDWVVTNRLKYNIRVLNLSYGTNSTQASTLDPLAHAVESAWRAGIVVVVAAGNDGESGPTPLTMPAIDPYVIAVGSADHQGSDKPEAIRVGPWTNSGTTARRPDLIAPGKSVVSLRVPGGYADLSHPEGRVLTEKDDRLFRGTGTSQSAAVVSGAVALMMQRNPALSPDQVKGVLKANADKLMTGADPVQGAGLLDIKGAVEQLEKDGTIPEYSQTAAKSTGHGTLDASRAGAYVTDPATGITLRGEQDPFGVAWDSAAWAPAATAGNAWTGGTWRGSVWAGAGWSGTSWAPIAWSSRSWSGRTWSSRSWSTMTFLSRSWSGDDWASRSWSADNWVSRSWSAEAWTSRSWSAQDWVSRSWSSVGYW
;
A
#
# COMPACT_ATOMS: atom_id res chain seq x y z
N MET A 1 21.00 21.19 58.37
CA MET A 1 19.84 21.57 59.21
C MET A 1 18.68 20.88 58.57
N SER A 2 18.40 19.78 59.07
CA SER A 2 17.41 19.22 60.01
C SER A 2 16.08 19.05 59.33
N GLU A 3 15.74 17.81 59.02
CA GLU A 3 14.96 16.88 59.87
C GLU A 3 13.52 17.40 60.08
N ILE A 4 12.44 16.61 59.83
CA ILE A 4 11.89 15.46 60.57
C ILE A 4 10.70 14.92 59.74
N ARG A 5 10.55 13.67 59.38
CA ARG A 5 9.94 12.49 60.04
C ARG A 5 8.55 12.81 60.65
N SER A 6 7.51 12.03 60.56
CA SER A 6 7.26 10.60 60.37
C SER A 6 5.79 10.26 60.66
N ARG A 7 5.29 9.13 60.14
CA ARG A 7 4.37 8.13 60.79
C ARG A 7 2.90 8.52 60.98
N LEU A 8 1.88 7.66 60.90
CA LEU A 8 1.70 6.23 61.18
C LEU A 8 0.27 5.80 60.77
N PHE A 9 0.10 4.63 60.24
CA PHE A 9 -0.78 3.49 60.57
C PHE A 9 -2.22 3.67 61.10
N GLY A 10 -3.09 2.76 60.61
CA GLY A 10 -4.26 2.18 61.25
C GLY A 10 -5.29 1.69 60.24
N ARG A 11 -5.34 0.48 59.88
CA ARG A 11 -5.91 -0.79 60.32
C ARG A 11 -7.44 -0.80 60.52
N ALA A 12 -8.11 -1.50 59.60
CA ALA A 12 -8.92 -2.73 59.76
C ALA A 12 -10.27 -2.66 60.50
N GLY A 13 -11.26 -3.31 59.92
CA GLY A 13 -12.51 -3.73 60.56
C GLY A 13 -13.52 -4.30 59.56
N ARG A 14 -13.52 -5.53 59.36
CA ARG A 14 -14.39 -6.68 59.30
C ARG A 14 -15.91 -6.42 59.22
N ALA A 15 -16.53 -7.23 58.35
CA ALA A 15 -17.94 -7.62 58.26
C ALA A 15 -18.48 -8.27 59.56
N PRO A 16 -19.80 -8.58 59.70
CA PRO A 16 -20.42 -9.68 58.97
C PRO A 16 -21.96 -9.62 58.73
N GLY A 17 -22.45 -10.56 57.91
CA GLY A 17 -23.64 -11.42 58.06
C GLY A 17 -24.97 -10.73 57.74
N GLY A 18 -25.95 -11.36 57.16
CA GLY A 18 -26.24 -12.70 56.79
C GLY A 18 -27.68 -12.80 56.28
N LEU A 19 -27.94 -13.80 55.48
CA LEU A 19 -29.16 -14.67 55.41
C LEU A 19 -30.52 -14.13 54.92
N GLY A 20 -31.11 -14.95 53.98
CA GLY A 20 -32.50 -15.11 53.68
C GLY A 20 -32.84 -14.83 52.22
N GLY A 21 -33.03 -15.73 51.32
CA GLY A 21 -33.86 -16.91 51.26
C GLY A 21 -35.29 -16.56 50.92
N ASP A 22 -35.71 -16.68 49.63
CA ASP A 22 -36.82 -17.54 49.33
C ASP A 22 -37.14 -17.61 47.80
N ARG A 23 -37.56 -18.80 47.45
CA ARG A 23 -38.06 -19.29 46.18
C ARG A 23 -39.44 -18.69 45.87
N LEU A 24 -39.87 -18.66 44.58
CA LEU A 24 -41.00 -19.38 44.02
C LEU A 24 -41.37 -18.88 42.59
N ALA A 25 -41.49 -19.87 41.74
CA ALA A 25 -42.53 -20.14 40.72
C ALA A 25 -42.79 -19.08 39.62
N GLY A 26 -42.50 -19.30 38.37
CA GLY A 26 -43.15 -20.27 37.50
C GLY A 26 -44.47 -19.78 36.93
N ARG A 27 -44.46 -19.26 35.66
CA ARG A 27 -45.67 -19.39 34.81
C ARG A 27 -45.27 -19.43 33.34
N ARG A 28 -45.56 -20.59 32.75
CA ARG A 28 -45.71 -20.82 31.30
C ARG A 28 -46.98 -20.11 30.81
N TRP A 29 -46.88 -19.47 29.65
CA TRP A 29 -48.08 -19.24 28.82
C TRP A 29 -47.84 -19.79 27.42
N ARG A 30 -48.80 -20.66 27.03
CA ARG A 30 -48.96 -21.25 25.69
C ARG A 30 -49.89 -20.38 24.85
N GLY A 31 -49.64 -20.40 23.58
CA GLY A 31 -50.23 -19.97 22.35
C GLY A 31 -51.67 -19.49 22.26
N PRO A 32 -52.17 -19.23 21.07
CA PRO A 32 -52.35 -20.25 20.03
C PRO A 32 -52.01 -19.79 18.58
N ALA A 33 -51.90 -20.82 17.74
CA ALA A 33 -51.78 -20.75 16.29
C ALA A 33 -53.12 -20.35 15.65
N THR A 34 -53.07 -19.58 14.57
CA THR A 34 -54.10 -19.57 13.53
C THR A 34 -53.46 -19.59 12.14
N ALA A 35 -53.88 -20.58 11.39
CA ALA A 35 -53.59 -20.78 9.99
C ALA A 35 -54.41 -19.82 9.11
N GLY A 36 -53.81 -19.36 8.02
CA GLY A 36 -54.49 -18.67 6.94
C GLY A 36 -53.87 -19.03 5.59
N VAL A 37 -54.61 -19.85 4.85
CA VAL A 37 -54.36 -20.26 3.46
C VAL A 37 -54.93 -19.22 2.51
N ALA A 38 -54.22 -18.91 1.41
CA ALA A 38 -54.68 -18.51 0.08
C ALA A 38 -53.59 -17.66 -0.59
N GLY A 39 -53.21 -17.79 -1.82
CA GLY A 39 -53.76 -18.38 -3.01
C GLY A 39 -52.79 -18.02 -4.14
N ALA A 40 -52.40 -19.02 -4.91
CA ALA A 40 -51.56 -18.86 -6.09
C ALA A 40 -52.38 -18.20 -7.21
N ALA A 41 -51.86 -17.14 -7.79
CA ALA A 41 -52.34 -16.62 -9.07
C ALA A 41 -51.27 -16.88 -10.14
N LEU A 42 -51.58 -17.82 -11.02
CA LEU A 42 -50.84 -18.16 -12.24
C LEU A 42 -51.16 -17.11 -13.29
N VAL A 43 -50.17 -16.34 -13.75
CA VAL A 43 -50.25 -15.52 -14.97
C VAL A 43 -49.42 -16.20 -16.03
N ALA A 44 -50.12 -16.82 -16.98
CA ALA A 44 -49.53 -17.32 -18.22
C ALA A 44 -49.31 -16.17 -19.18
N LEU A 45 -48.07 -15.92 -19.56
CA LEU A 45 -47.71 -15.04 -20.68
C LEU A 45 -47.33 -15.88 -21.89
N VAL A 46 -48.10 -15.70 -22.93
CA VAL A 46 -47.99 -16.29 -24.28
C VAL A 46 -46.73 -15.74 -24.94
N PHE A 47 -45.78 -16.61 -25.29
CA PHE A 47 -44.63 -16.24 -26.16
C PHE A 47 -45.03 -16.40 -27.64
N GLY A 48 -45.06 -15.27 -28.31
CA GLY A 48 -45.11 -15.23 -29.76
C GLY A 48 -43.72 -15.49 -30.36
N SER A 49 -43.64 -16.43 -31.27
CA SER A 49 -42.47 -16.77 -32.08
C SER A 49 -42.08 -15.62 -33.01
N GLN A 50 -40.88 -15.08 -32.85
CA GLN A 50 -40.21 -14.23 -33.87
C GLN A 50 -38.79 -14.74 -34.10
N GLY A 51 -38.42 -14.75 -35.38
CA GLY A 51 -37.35 -15.39 -36.09
C GLY A 51 -35.94 -15.33 -35.47
N VAL A 52 -35.25 -16.43 -35.71
CA VAL A 52 -33.83 -16.62 -35.47
C VAL A 52 -33.04 -15.71 -36.45
N ALA A 53 -32.40 -14.67 -35.91
CA ALA A 53 -31.35 -13.92 -36.61
C ALA A 53 -30.00 -14.60 -36.39
N ALA A 54 -29.24 -14.80 -37.44
CA ALA A 54 -27.94 -15.45 -37.46
C ALA A 54 -26.95 -14.80 -36.50
N VAL A 55 -26.30 -15.64 -35.69
CA VAL A 55 -25.17 -15.25 -34.84
C VAL A 55 -23.96 -14.97 -35.71
N PRO A 56 -23.34 -13.79 -35.65
CA PRO A 56 -22.04 -13.57 -36.32
C PRO A 56 -20.95 -14.36 -35.58
N SER A 57 -20.03 -14.93 -36.36
CA SER A 57 -18.83 -15.66 -35.89
C SER A 57 -18.01 -14.86 -34.91
N PRO A 58 -17.35 -15.53 -33.94
CA PRO A 58 -16.57 -14.83 -32.90
C PRO A 58 -15.36 -14.14 -33.54
N VAL A 59 -15.37 -12.82 -33.49
CA VAL A 59 -14.18 -11.99 -33.65
C VAL A 59 -13.22 -12.38 -32.54
N GLU A 60 -11.96 -12.60 -32.85
CA GLU A 60 -10.90 -12.86 -31.92
C GLU A 60 -10.98 -11.86 -30.75
N ALA A 61 -11.21 -12.40 -29.54
CA ALA A 61 -11.22 -11.60 -28.33
C ALA A 61 -9.79 -11.11 -28.08
N GLY A 62 -9.51 -9.91 -28.53
CA GLY A 62 -8.41 -9.11 -28.01
C GLY A 62 -8.57 -8.99 -26.50
N SER A 63 -7.47 -9.12 -25.78
CA SER A 63 -7.36 -8.99 -24.35
C SER A 63 -8.05 -7.72 -23.85
N THR A 64 -9.26 -7.84 -23.31
CA THR A 64 -9.84 -6.77 -22.51
C THR A 64 -9.31 -6.93 -21.09
N SER A 65 -8.15 -6.32 -20.81
CA SER A 65 -7.87 -5.75 -19.50
C SER A 65 -9.07 -4.89 -19.12
N ALA A 66 -9.43 -4.86 -17.82
CA ALA A 66 -10.46 -3.98 -17.30
C ALA A 66 -10.27 -2.61 -17.94
N ALA A 67 -11.32 -2.11 -18.61
CA ALA A 67 -11.21 -0.91 -19.41
C ALA A 67 -10.88 0.26 -18.49
N VAL A 68 -9.61 0.63 -18.45
CA VAL A 68 -9.19 1.98 -18.10
C VAL A 68 -9.74 2.84 -19.23
N VAL A 69 -10.83 3.53 -18.97
CA VAL A 69 -11.33 4.56 -19.86
C VAL A 69 -10.32 5.68 -19.78
N ASP A 70 -9.46 5.75 -20.79
CA ASP A 70 -8.53 6.80 -21.16
C ASP A 70 -8.28 7.86 -20.06
N GLY A 71 -7.47 7.48 -19.08
CA GLY A 71 -7.06 8.31 -17.96
C GLY A 71 -6.01 7.52 -17.19
N THR A 72 -4.80 7.99 -17.27
CA THR A 72 -3.60 7.46 -16.62
C THR A 72 -3.90 6.82 -15.26
N LEU A 73 -3.52 5.55 -15.12
CA LEU A 73 -3.48 4.81 -13.86
C LEU A 73 -2.97 5.72 -12.75
N SER A 74 -3.73 5.83 -11.67
CA SER A 74 -3.42 6.67 -10.51
C SER A 74 -2.19 6.21 -9.71
N LEU A 75 -1.67 5.02 -9.96
CA LEU A 75 -0.30 4.65 -9.64
C LEU A 75 0.57 5.31 -10.70
N MET A 76 1.41 6.23 -10.26
CA MET A 76 2.27 7.05 -11.11
C MET A 76 2.96 6.18 -12.15
N GLY A 77 2.93 6.59 -13.43
CA GLY A 77 3.50 5.85 -14.56
C GLY A 77 4.89 5.33 -14.24
N GLU A 78 4.94 4.07 -13.82
CA GLU A 78 6.14 3.44 -13.31
C GLU A 78 6.85 2.70 -14.42
N LYS A 79 8.15 2.82 -14.38
CA LYS A 79 9.03 2.10 -15.28
C LYS A 79 9.60 0.91 -14.53
N TRP A 80 9.27 -0.27 -15.00
CA TRP A 80 9.82 -1.52 -14.51
C TRP A 80 10.91 -2.01 -15.47
N GLY A 81 11.98 -2.55 -14.91
CA GLY A 81 13.16 -2.92 -15.68
C GLY A 81 14.19 -1.80 -15.76
N ASP A 82 15.23 -2.03 -16.48
CA ASP A 82 16.27 -1.05 -16.77
C ASP A 82 15.87 -0.28 -18.04
N ASP A 83 15.06 0.77 -17.89
CA ASP A 83 14.62 1.60 -19.00
C ASP A 83 15.74 2.60 -19.38
N THR A 84 16.83 2.02 -19.85
CA THR A 84 17.85 2.79 -20.55
C THR A 84 17.53 2.70 -22.04
N THR A 85 17.13 3.82 -22.62
CA THR A 85 16.97 3.97 -24.05
C THR A 85 18.21 3.46 -24.79
N GLY A 86 18.22 2.19 -25.17
CA GLY A 86 19.19 1.61 -26.10
C GLY A 86 20.48 1.05 -25.51
N GLU A 87 20.68 1.05 -24.19
CA GLU A 87 21.75 0.25 -23.61
C GLU A 87 21.23 -1.16 -23.33
N THR A 88 21.88 -2.12 -23.97
CA THR A 88 21.69 -3.55 -23.71
C THR A 88 21.86 -3.81 -22.23
N VAL A 89 20.83 -4.42 -21.61
CA VAL A 89 20.95 -5.04 -20.28
C VAL A 89 22.30 -5.75 -20.23
N ASP A 90 23.16 -5.39 -19.29
CA ASP A 90 24.51 -5.92 -19.23
C ASP A 90 24.39 -7.45 -19.17
N ALA A 91 25.03 -8.15 -20.11
CA ALA A 91 24.96 -9.61 -20.23
C ALA A 91 25.42 -10.34 -18.95
N ALA A 92 26.03 -9.65 -18.01
CA ALA A 92 26.38 -10.13 -16.67
C ALA A 92 25.16 -10.48 -15.81
N GLN A 93 23.97 -9.91 -16.08
CA GLN A 93 22.74 -10.24 -15.34
C GLN A 93 22.16 -11.62 -15.72
N ASP A 94 22.49 -12.09 -16.91
CA ASP A 94 22.01 -13.38 -17.43
C ASP A 94 22.90 -14.57 -17.01
N THR A 95 24.02 -14.31 -16.30
CA THR A 95 25.01 -15.33 -15.91
C THR A 95 24.89 -15.82 -14.46
N GLY A 96 23.88 -15.34 -13.68
CA GLY A 96 23.74 -15.68 -12.27
C GLY A 96 24.81 -15.08 -11.35
N THR A 97 25.55 -14.08 -11.83
CA THR A 97 26.66 -13.45 -11.10
C THR A 97 26.30 -12.12 -10.43
N TRP A 98 25.03 -11.71 -10.44
CA TRP A 98 24.62 -10.44 -9.83
C TRP A 98 25.02 -10.35 -8.35
N GLN A 99 25.65 -9.23 -7.99
CA GLN A 99 26.09 -8.92 -6.64
C GLN A 99 25.57 -7.54 -6.24
N ALA A 100 24.95 -7.42 -5.06
CA ALA A 100 24.41 -6.16 -4.59
C ALA A 100 25.50 -5.06 -4.44
N ALA A 101 26.74 -5.42 -4.14
CA ALA A 101 27.85 -4.46 -3.99
C ALA A 101 28.24 -3.81 -5.31
N ASP A 102 28.03 -4.49 -6.43
CA ASP A 102 28.43 -4.02 -7.77
C ASP A 102 27.30 -3.31 -8.51
N ASP A 103 26.06 -3.41 -8.03
CA ASP A 103 24.87 -2.79 -8.62
C ASP A 103 24.50 -1.50 -7.88
N LEU A 104 24.60 -0.37 -8.55
CA LEU A 104 24.32 0.96 -7.98
C LEU A 104 22.85 1.14 -7.58
N GLY A 105 21.92 0.42 -8.23
CA GLY A 105 20.50 0.40 -7.89
C GLY A 105 20.17 -0.55 -6.74
N SER A 106 21.11 -1.34 -6.25
CA SER A 106 20.87 -2.24 -5.13
C SER A 106 20.54 -1.48 -3.84
N SER A 107 19.69 -2.05 -3.00
CA SER A 107 19.38 -1.51 -1.67
C SER A 107 20.66 -1.28 -0.83
N TYR A 108 21.67 -2.14 -1.00
CA TYR A 108 22.98 -2.00 -0.36
C TYR A 108 23.69 -0.69 -0.74
N ASN A 109 23.84 -0.43 -2.05
CA ASN A 109 24.52 0.79 -2.54
C ASN A 109 23.68 2.05 -2.30
N ILE A 110 22.36 1.98 -2.39
CA ILE A 110 21.46 3.08 -2.04
C ILE A 110 21.64 3.44 -0.56
N ALA A 111 21.59 2.48 0.35
CA ALA A 111 21.79 2.72 1.79
C ALA A 111 23.18 3.30 2.10
N LYS A 112 24.21 2.87 1.33
CA LYS A 112 25.57 3.42 1.42
C LYS A 112 25.61 4.87 0.95
N SER A 113 25.03 5.18 -0.20
CA SER A 113 25.09 6.51 -0.84
C SER A 113 24.40 7.59 -0.03
N ILE A 114 23.26 7.29 0.61
CA ILE A 114 22.54 8.24 1.49
C ILE A 114 23.08 8.25 2.93
N GLY A 115 24.08 7.43 3.26
CA GLY A 115 24.67 7.33 4.59
C GLY A 115 23.90 6.51 5.62
N ALA A 116 22.86 5.74 5.22
CA ALA A 116 22.05 4.92 6.13
C ALA A 116 22.91 3.83 6.81
N GLN A 117 23.86 3.21 6.10
CA GLN A 117 24.76 2.21 6.69
C GLN A 117 25.61 2.80 7.85
N THR A 118 25.99 4.07 7.77
CA THR A 118 26.67 4.77 8.87
C THR A 118 25.74 4.96 10.05
N VAL A 119 24.46 5.30 9.80
CA VAL A 119 23.45 5.48 10.85
C VAL A 119 23.18 4.16 11.56
N TRP A 120 23.09 3.03 10.85
CA TRP A 120 22.90 1.71 11.46
C TRP A 120 24.00 1.33 12.45
N GLY A 121 25.23 1.83 12.25
CA GLY A 121 26.33 1.65 13.20
C GLY A 121 26.18 2.41 14.51
N LYS A 122 25.34 3.47 14.55
CA LYS A 122 25.15 4.31 15.73
C LYS A 122 24.26 3.64 16.76
N THR A 123 24.52 3.93 18.04
CA THR A 123 23.69 3.44 19.17
C THR A 123 22.49 4.36 19.36
N ASP A 124 21.35 3.80 19.66
CA ASP A 124 20.14 4.54 19.99
C ASP A 124 20.33 5.29 21.32
N PRO A 125 20.22 6.63 21.36
CA PRO A 125 20.40 7.39 22.59
C PRO A 125 19.29 7.12 23.63
N ASN A 126 18.15 6.61 23.20
CA ASN A 126 17.01 6.29 24.07
C ASN A 126 17.13 4.87 24.64
N ASN A 127 17.94 4.01 24.00
CA ASN A 127 18.19 2.64 24.44
C ASN A 127 19.57 2.13 23.97
N ALA A 128 20.55 2.17 24.85
CA ALA A 128 21.94 1.81 24.53
C ALA A 128 22.13 0.35 24.06
N SER A 129 21.15 -0.52 24.23
CA SER A 129 21.19 -1.91 23.72
C SER A 129 20.76 -2.02 22.24
N LEU A 130 20.25 -0.95 21.65
CA LEU A 130 19.74 -0.93 20.28
C LEU A 130 20.63 -0.10 19.36
N LYS A 131 20.55 -0.41 18.06
CA LYS A 131 21.10 0.38 16.98
C LYS A 131 20.00 1.21 16.32
N LEU A 132 20.41 2.25 15.58
CA LEU A 132 19.48 3.10 14.83
C LEU A 132 19.10 2.43 13.50
N THR A 133 18.18 1.48 13.58
CA THR A 133 17.69 0.66 12.46
C THR A 133 16.18 0.80 12.21
N GLY A 134 15.54 1.78 12.86
CA GLY A 134 14.10 2.04 12.77
C GLY A 134 13.26 1.34 13.85
N VAL A 135 13.90 0.73 14.85
CA VAL A 135 13.21 0.00 15.92
C VAL A 135 12.15 0.87 16.59
N GLY A 136 10.94 0.31 16.74
CA GLY A 136 9.83 0.96 17.43
C GLY A 136 9.09 2.01 16.59
N VAL A 137 9.50 2.26 15.36
CA VAL A 137 8.83 3.22 14.46
C VAL A 137 7.88 2.50 13.51
N GLY A 138 6.62 2.91 13.50
CA GLY A 138 5.62 2.48 12.52
C GLY A 138 5.69 3.35 11.26
N VAL A 139 5.81 2.70 10.10
CA VAL A 139 5.71 3.33 8.78
C VAL A 139 4.45 2.81 8.10
N ALA A 140 3.46 3.67 7.91
CA ALA A 140 2.28 3.33 7.14
C ALA A 140 2.62 3.38 5.64
N LEU A 141 2.23 2.34 4.92
CA LEU A 141 2.34 2.25 3.47
C LEU A 141 0.93 2.14 2.89
N ILE A 142 0.49 3.20 2.20
CA ILE A 142 -0.77 3.21 1.45
C ILE A 142 -0.45 2.88 0.00
N ASP A 143 -0.77 1.64 -0.43
CA ASP A 143 -0.27 1.09 -1.70
C ASP A 143 -1.11 -0.13 -2.17
N THR A 144 -0.55 -0.96 -3.06
CA THR A 144 -1.18 -2.17 -3.63
C THR A 144 -1.23 -3.37 -2.66
N GLY A 145 -0.73 -3.21 -1.44
CA GLY A 145 -0.62 -4.29 -0.45
C GLY A 145 0.81 -4.73 -0.21
N ILE A 146 1.00 -5.74 0.63
CA ILE A 146 2.31 -6.33 0.92
C ILE A 146 2.20 -7.85 0.82
N ALA A 147 2.99 -8.45 -0.07
CA ALA A 147 3.07 -9.90 -0.21
C ALA A 147 3.97 -10.53 0.87
N PRO A 148 3.65 -11.76 1.34
CA PRO A 148 4.46 -12.47 2.31
C PRO A 148 5.68 -13.12 1.63
N VAL A 149 6.70 -12.33 1.31
CA VAL A 149 7.96 -12.77 0.69
C VAL A 149 9.11 -12.69 1.68
N GLU A 150 10.18 -13.47 1.46
CA GLU A 150 11.38 -13.41 2.31
C GLU A 150 11.93 -11.98 2.36
N GLY A 151 12.31 -11.55 3.56
CA GLY A 151 12.64 -10.16 3.87
C GLY A 151 11.48 -9.38 4.50
N LEU A 152 10.23 -9.86 4.40
CA LEU A 152 9.03 -9.26 5.02
C LEU A 152 8.25 -10.24 5.93
N LEU A 153 8.74 -11.48 6.09
CA LEU A 153 8.06 -12.54 6.85
C LEU A 153 8.30 -12.50 8.37
N THR A 154 9.26 -11.75 8.84
CA THR A 154 9.56 -11.68 10.28
C THR A 154 8.32 -11.26 11.07
N VAL A 155 7.99 -11.99 12.12
CA VAL A 155 6.83 -11.69 12.97
C VAL A 155 6.88 -10.26 13.48
N GLY A 156 5.80 -9.52 13.27
CA GLY A 156 5.70 -8.10 13.64
C GLY A 156 6.33 -7.12 12.65
N LYS A 157 6.97 -7.59 11.57
CA LYS A 157 7.50 -6.74 10.50
C LYS A 157 6.38 -6.03 9.76
N VAL A 158 5.36 -6.77 9.37
CA VAL A 158 4.18 -6.25 8.68
C VAL A 158 2.95 -6.44 9.57
N VAL A 159 2.24 -5.35 9.79
CA VAL A 159 0.94 -5.33 10.48
C VAL A 159 -0.10 -4.83 9.48
N ASN A 160 -1.14 -5.63 9.26
CA ASN A 160 -2.20 -5.23 8.35
C ASN A 160 -3.14 -4.21 9.03
N GLY A 161 -3.32 -3.08 8.35
CA GLY A 161 -4.41 -2.14 8.54
C GLY A 161 -5.66 -2.59 7.76
N PRO A 162 -6.48 -1.67 7.22
CA PRO A 162 -7.59 -2.04 6.36
C PRO A 162 -7.10 -2.41 4.96
N ASP A 163 -7.82 -3.31 4.31
CA ASP A 163 -7.78 -3.47 2.87
C ASP A 163 -8.98 -2.72 2.27
N LEU A 164 -8.73 -1.59 1.65
CA LEU A 164 -9.74 -0.70 1.07
C LEU A 164 -9.89 -0.92 -0.44
N SER A 165 -9.12 -1.86 -1.00
CA SER A 165 -9.15 -2.20 -2.42
C SER A 165 -10.37 -3.05 -2.77
N PHE A 166 -10.65 -3.16 -4.06
CA PHE A 166 -11.66 -4.08 -4.58
C PHE A 166 -11.32 -5.56 -4.31
N ASP A 167 -10.02 -5.87 -4.08
CA ASP A 167 -9.56 -7.23 -3.70
C ASP A 167 -9.95 -7.62 -2.27
N SER A 168 -10.35 -6.67 -1.42
CA SER A 168 -10.66 -6.88 0.01
C SER A 168 -11.71 -7.96 0.26
N GLN A 169 -12.56 -8.19 -0.72
CA GLN A 169 -13.65 -9.16 -0.67
C GLN A 169 -13.13 -10.61 -0.66
N SER A 170 -11.93 -10.89 -1.17
CA SER A 170 -11.35 -12.25 -1.23
C SER A 170 -10.36 -12.49 -0.11
N ALA A 171 -10.51 -13.58 0.64
CA ALA A 171 -9.56 -13.96 1.68
C ALA A 171 -8.16 -14.27 1.10
N GLY A 172 -8.07 -14.75 -0.14
CA GLY A 172 -6.82 -15.09 -0.81
C GLY A 172 -6.04 -13.89 -1.34
N THR A 173 -6.72 -12.77 -1.62
CA THR A 173 -6.10 -11.55 -2.15
C THR A 173 -6.04 -10.42 -1.13
N ARG A 174 -6.81 -10.55 -0.05
CA ARG A 174 -6.88 -9.54 1.01
C ARG A 174 -5.52 -9.28 1.62
N TYR A 175 -5.17 -7.99 1.73
CA TYR A 175 -3.89 -7.47 2.21
C TYR A 175 -2.69 -7.80 1.34
N GLY A 176 -2.76 -8.86 0.53
CA GLY A 176 -1.70 -9.30 -0.36
C GLY A 176 -1.52 -8.33 -1.54
N ASP A 177 -0.32 -8.30 -2.06
CA ASP A 177 0.04 -7.47 -3.20
C ASP A 177 -0.08 -8.27 -4.50
N GLY A 178 -1.16 -8.08 -5.22
CA GLY A 178 -1.35 -8.68 -6.55
C GLY A 178 -0.66 -7.91 -7.68
N TYR A 179 -0.28 -6.66 -7.43
CA TYR A 179 0.39 -5.81 -8.41
C TYR A 179 1.91 -5.95 -8.37
N GLY A 180 2.52 -5.83 -7.18
CA GLY A 180 3.96 -5.91 -6.94
C GLY A 180 4.60 -4.61 -6.46
N HIS A 181 3.92 -3.47 -6.61
CA HIS A 181 4.46 -2.17 -6.23
C HIS A 181 4.57 -2.00 -4.71
N GLY A 182 3.51 -2.27 -3.96
CA GLY A 182 3.52 -2.08 -2.51
C GLY A 182 4.58 -2.93 -1.80
N THR A 183 4.79 -4.17 -2.25
CA THR A 183 5.86 -5.04 -1.73
C THR A 183 7.24 -4.48 -2.04
N HIS A 184 7.42 -3.96 -3.26
CA HIS A 184 8.67 -3.33 -3.68
C HIS A 184 8.98 -2.11 -2.80
N MET A 185 8.01 -1.22 -2.55
CA MET A 185 8.16 -0.06 -1.65
C MET A 185 8.37 -0.49 -0.20
N ALA A 186 7.60 -1.45 0.29
CA ALA A 186 7.73 -1.98 1.65
C ALA A 186 9.14 -2.48 1.94
N ALA A 187 9.73 -3.18 0.98
CA ALA A 187 11.07 -3.72 1.12
C ALA A 187 12.14 -2.63 1.08
N ILE A 188 12.03 -1.61 0.22
CA ILE A 188 12.93 -0.44 0.24
C ILE A 188 12.87 0.24 1.62
N ILE A 189 11.69 0.43 2.19
CA ILE A 189 11.52 1.09 3.49
C ILE A 189 12.15 0.25 4.61
N ALA A 190 11.77 -1.03 4.73
CA ALA A 190 12.06 -1.81 5.94
C ALA A 190 12.27 -3.32 5.72
N GLY A 191 12.53 -3.76 4.48
CA GLY A 191 12.84 -5.16 4.23
C GLY A 191 14.09 -5.60 5.00
N LYS A 192 14.12 -6.85 5.46
CA LYS A 192 15.27 -7.44 6.14
C LYS A 192 15.24 -8.94 6.03
N ASP A 193 16.24 -9.51 5.37
CA ASP A 193 16.38 -10.96 5.29
C ASP A 193 16.53 -11.57 6.68
N SER A 194 15.92 -12.72 6.88
CA SER A 194 15.95 -13.43 8.17
C SER A 194 17.36 -13.81 8.64
N LYS A 195 18.33 -13.87 7.72
CA LYS A 195 19.73 -14.18 7.99
C LYS A 195 20.57 -12.99 8.43
N VAL A 196 20.07 -11.75 8.27
CA VAL A 196 20.77 -10.55 8.71
C VAL A 196 20.77 -10.48 10.23
N LYS A 197 21.96 -10.57 10.82
CA LYS A 197 22.14 -10.44 12.26
C LYS A 197 22.21 -8.97 12.68
N ALA A 198 21.74 -8.67 13.88
CA ALA A 198 21.88 -7.33 14.44
C ALA A 198 23.36 -6.88 14.45
N GLY A 199 23.62 -5.71 13.91
CA GLY A 199 24.96 -5.14 13.70
C GLY A 199 25.63 -5.54 12.37
N ASN A 200 24.96 -6.36 11.53
CA ASN A 200 25.43 -6.80 10.21
C ASN A 200 24.48 -6.34 9.09
N GLU A 201 23.75 -5.25 9.30
CA GLU A 201 22.79 -4.73 8.32
C GLU A 201 23.46 -4.29 7.00
N SER A 202 24.77 -4.04 7.02
CA SER A 202 25.58 -3.67 5.84
C SER A 202 26.20 -4.90 5.14
N ASP A 203 25.71 -6.11 5.33
CA ASP A 203 26.18 -7.29 4.61
C ASP A 203 25.53 -7.35 3.22
N SER A 204 26.32 -7.15 2.16
CA SER A 204 25.85 -7.13 0.77
C SER A 204 25.32 -8.47 0.26
N ASN A 205 25.51 -9.56 1.00
CA ASN A 205 24.97 -10.88 0.64
C ASN A 205 23.47 -11.02 0.95
N TYR A 206 22.88 -10.07 1.66
CA TYR A 206 21.50 -10.11 2.11
C TYR A 206 20.76 -8.83 1.77
N PHE A 207 19.46 -8.96 1.54
CA PHE A 207 18.63 -7.80 1.31
C PHE A 207 18.33 -7.06 2.63
N THR A 208 18.56 -5.74 2.62
CA THR A 208 18.29 -4.84 3.75
C THR A 208 17.73 -3.51 3.25
N GLY A 209 16.54 -3.12 3.71
CA GLY A 209 15.93 -1.81 3.43
C GLY A 209 16.51 -0.69 4.28
N MET A 210 16.04 0.54 4.08
CA MET A 210 16.64 1.75 4.70
C MET A 210 16.46 1.79 6.22
N ALA A 211 15.34 1.29 6.76
CA ALA A 211 15.06 1.17 8.19
C ALA A 211 14.67 -0.28 8.53
N PRO A 212 15.65 -1.21 8.56
CA PRO A 212 15.39 -2.64 8.53
C PRO A 212 14.61 -3.19 9.75
N ASP A 213 14.52 -2.47 10.84
CA ASP A 213 13.77 -2.90 12.03
C ASP A 213 12.52 -2.04 12.30
N ALA A 214 12.14 -1.16 11.38
CA ALA A 214 10.86 -0.47 11.42
C ALA A 214 9.69 -1.46 11.19
N THR A 215 8.53 -1.14 11.75
CA THR A 215 7.29 -1.88 11.50
C THR A 215 6.53 -1.26 10.34
N LEU A 216 6.17 -2.08 9.36
CA LEU A 216 5.33 -1.66 8.24
C LEU A 216 3.85 -1.83 8.60
N VAL A 217 3.08 -0.78 8.44
CA VAL A 217 1.62 -0.83 8.59
C VAL A 217 1.01 -0.80 7.19
N ASN A 218 0.59 -1.96 6.73
CA ASN A 218 0.04 -2.19 5.40
C ASN A 218 -1.40 -1.67 5.30
N VAL A 219 -1.62 -0.63 4.51
CA VAL A 219 -2.95 -0.09 4.17
C VAL A 219 -3.15 -0.26 2.68
N LYS A 220 -3.77 -1.36 2.29
CA LYS A 220 -3.98 -1.68 0.88
C LYS A 220 -5.17 -0.88 0.34
N VAL A 221 -4.94 -0.13 -0.74
CA VAL A 221 -5.96 0.69 -1.41
C VAL A 221 -6.15 0.30 -2.88
N ALA A 222 -5.12 -0.22 -3.54
CA ALA A 222 -5.18 -0.59 -4.94
C ALA A 222 -5.39 -2.09 -5.13
N ALA A 223 -6.14 -2.45 -6.16
CA ALA A 223 -6.36 -3.84 -6.58
C ALA A 223 -5.12 -4.43 -7.29
N GLY A 224 -5.17 -5.73 -7.62
CA GLY A 224 -4.07 -6.44 -8.27
C GLY A 224 -3.74 -5.96 -9.69
N ASP A 225 -4.59 -5.17 -10.32
CA ASP A 225 -4.34 -4.48 -11.59
C ASP A 225 -3.85 -3.03 -11.42
N GLY A 226 -3.69 -2.57 -10.18
CA GLY A 226 -3.27 -1.22 -9.83
C GLY A 226 -4.43 -0.21 -9.70
N GLY A 227 -5.67 -0.61 -9.97
CA GLY A 227 -6.84 0.26 -9.89
C GLY A 227 -7.09 0.79 -8.47
N VAL A 228 -7.14 2.11 -8.31
CA VAL A 228 -7.39 2.78 -7.03
C VAL A 228 -8.12 4.11 -7.24
N ASP A 229 -9.18 4.33 -6.47
CA ASP A 229 -9.90 5.61 -6.42
C ASP A 229 -9.31 6.52 -5.33
N VAL A 230 -9.28 7.83 -5.59
CA VAL A 230 -8.77 8.81 -4.63
C VAL A 230 -9.47 8.74 -3.28
N SER A 231 -10.75 8.38 -3.25
CA SER A 231 -11.51 8.24 -2.00
C SER A 231 -11.05 7.06 -1.14
N GLN A 232 -10.53 5.98 -1.76
CA GLN A 232 -9.90 4.87 -1.03
C GLN A 232 -8.60 5.34 -0.36
N VAL A 233 -7.81 6.16 -1.05
CA VAL A 233 -6.58 6.77 -0.49
C VAL A 233 -6.91 7.68 0.68
N ILE A 234 -7.90 8.57 0.52
CA ILE A 234 -8.38 9.46 1.60
C ILE A 234 -8.83 8.64 2.82
N ALA A 235 -9.62 7.59 2.61
CA ALA A 235 -10.05 6.70 3.70
C ALA A 235 -8.86 6.01 4.38
N GLY A 236 -7.86 5.59 3.61
CA GLY A 236 -6.62 5.01 4.13
C GLY A 236 -5.85 6.00 5.02
N ILE A 237 -5.72 7.25 4.59
CA ILE A 237 -5.07 8.32 5.37
C ILE A 237 -5.84 8.58 6.67
N ASP A 238 -7.17 8.69 6.61
CA ASP A 238 -8.02 8.88 7.79
C ASP A 238 -7.85 7.73 8.79
N TRP A 239 -7.74 6.48 8.30
CA TRP A 239 -7.48 5.33 9.17
C TRP A 239 -6.10 5.42 9.83
N VAL A 240 -5.06 5.80 9.07
CA VAL A 240 -3.70 5.99 9.59
C VAL A 240 -3.68 7.02 10.71
N VAL A 241 -4.34 8.17 10.51
CA VAL A 241 -4.45 9.23 11.53
C VAL A 241 -5.13 8.72 12.80
N THR A 242 -6.25 8.02 12.65
CA THR A 242 -7.02 7.47 13.78
C THR A 242 -6.21 6.44 14.56
N ASN A 243 -5.43 5.61 13.88
CA ASN A 243 -4.71 4.49 14.50
C ASN A 243 -3.22 4.77 14.78
N ARG A 244 -2.74 6.01 14.58
CA ARG A 244 -1.31 6.35 14.70
C ARG A 244 -0.69 6.00 16.05
N LEU A 245 -1.42 6.21 17.14
CA LEU A 245 -0.92 5.90 18.49
C LEU A 245 -0.86 4.39 18.73
N LYS A 246 -1.83 3.63 18.22
CA LYS A 246 -1.90 2.18 18.40
C LYS A 246 -0.70 1.46 17.79
N TYR A 247 -0.24 1.92 16.62
CA TYR A 247 0.85 1.29 15.87
C TYR A 247 2.12 2.14 15.85
N ASN A 248 2.18 3.19 16.67
CA ASN A 248 3.27 4.18 16.67
C ASN A 248 3.64 4.66 15.27
N ILE A 249 2.63 4.98 14.45
CA ILE A 249 2.85 5.45 13.07
C ILE A 249 3.41 6.86 13.13
N ARG A 250 4.64 7.01 12.66
CA ARG A 250 5.34 8.29 12.60
C ARG A 250 5.62 8.73 11.16
N VAL A 251 5.53 7.82 10.21
CA VAL A 251 5.78 8.06 8.79
C VAL A 251 4.63 7.48 7.98
N LEU A 252 4.20 8.20 6.96
CA LEU A 252 3.27 7.75 5.93
C LEU A 252 3.97 7.86 4.59
N ASN A 253 4.20 6.73 3.93
CA ASN A 253 4.63 6.67 2.53
C ASN A 253 3.42 6.65 1.62
N LEU A 254 3.40 7.57 0.67
CA LEU A 254 2.36 7.70 -0.34
C LEU A 254 2.99 7.82 -1.72
N SER A 255 3.20 6.68 -2.36
CA SER A 255 3.68 6.58 -3.75
C SER A 255 2.49 6.63 -4.73
N TYR A 256 1.64 7.63 -4.55
CA TYR A 256 0.38 7.84 -5.25
C TYR A 256 0.20 9.32 -5.60
N GLY A 257 -0.44 9.60 -6.71
CA GLY A 257 -0.81 10.94 -7.07
C GLY A 257 -1.84 11.00 -8.19
N THR A 258 -2.53 12.15 -8.28
CA THR A 258 -3.44 12.46 -9.37
C THR A 258 -2.99 13.72 -10.09
N ASN A 259 -3.39 13.88 -11.34
CA ASN A 259 -3.12 15.09 -12.11
C ASN A 259 -4.19 16.18 -11.85
N SER A 260 -4.72 16.23 -10.62
CA SER A 260 -5.70 17.24 -10.21
C SER A 260 -5.16 18.64 -10.42
N THR A 261 -5.93 19.46 -11.10
CA THR A 261 -5.66 20.90 -11.28
C THR A 261 -6.35 21.75 -10.23
N GLN A 262 -7.07 21.12 -9.31
CA GLN A 262 -7.71 21.81 -8.18
C GLN A 262 -6.62 22.38 -7.25
N ALA A 263 -6.85 23.59 -6.73
CA ALA A 263 -5.91 24.19 -5.79
C ALA A 263 -5.75 23.29 -4.54
N SER A 264 -4.51 23.06 -4.09
CA SER A 264 -4.25 22.24 -2.90
C SER A 264 -4.99 22.76 -1.65
N THR A 265 -5.22 24.07 -1.57
CA THR A 265 -6.00 24.69 -0.49
C THR A 265 -7.49 24.29 -0.47
N LEU A 266 -8.00 23.65 -1.51
CA LEU A 266 -9.39 23.16 -1.62
C LEU A 266 -9.46 21.63 -1.71
N ASP A 267 -8.43 20.99 -2.24
CA ASP A 267 -8.44 19.59 -2.61
C ASP A 267 -8.61 18.65 -1.39
N PRO A 268 -9.57 17.70 -1.43
CA PRO A 268 -9.79 16.75 -0.35
C PRO A 268 -8.57 15.88 -0.03
N LEU A 269 -7.81 15.45 -1.05
CA LEU A 269 -6.60 14.63 -0.83
C LEU A 269 -5.49 15.45 -0.15
N ALA A 270 -5.31 16.72 -0.53
CA ALA A 270 -4.42 17.64 0.15
C ALA A 270 -4.81 17.81 1.62
N HIS A 271 -6.12 18.00 1.90
CA HIS A 271 -6.61 18.11 3.26
C HIS A 271 -6.35 16.84 4.10
N ALA A 272 -6.50 15.66 3.52
CA ALA A 272 -6.23 14.39 4.19
C ALA A 272 -4.76 14.29 4.60
N VAL A 273 -3.81 14.56 3.68
CA VAL A 273 -2.37 14.49 4.00
C VAL A 273 -1.94 15.56 5.00
N GLU A 274 -2.52 16.78 4.93
CA GLU A 274 -2.29 17.79 5.96
C GLU A 274 -2.84 17.38 7.33
N SER A 275 -3.97 16.67 7.39
CA SER A 275 -4.53 16.16 8.64
C SER A 275 -3.58 15.15 9.28
N ALA A 276 -2.95 14.27 8.47
CA ALA A 276 -1.90 13.37 8.94
C ALA A 276 -0.66 14.14 9.43
N TRP A 277 -0.24 15.17 8.69
CA TRP A 277 0.89 16.03 9.07
C TRP A 277 0.67 16.72 10.42
N ARG A 278 -0.50 17.33 10.60
CA ARG A 278 -0.91 17.98 11.87
C ARG A 278 -1.06 16.98 13.03
N ALA A 279 -1.35 15.73 12.72
CA ALA A 279 -1.41 14.65 13.71
C ALA A 279 -0.02 14.13 14.15
N GLY A 280 1.08 14.71 13.61
CA GLY A 280 2.46 14.35 13.94
C GLY A 280 3.03 13.22 13.11
N ILE A 281 2.45 12.92 11.94
CA ILE A 281 2.92 11.92 10.99
C ILE A 281 3.65 12.63 9.85
N VAL A 282 4.89 12.26 9.60
CA VAL A 282 5.65 12.75 8.45
C VAL A 282 5.11 12.09 7.19
N VAL A 283 4.54 12.88 6.29
CA VAL A 283 3.97 12.39 5.03
C VAL A 283 4.99 12.58 3.91
N VAL A 284 5.42 11.48 3.31
CA VAL A 284 6.39 11.43 2.21
C VAL A 284 5.65 11.02 0.94
N VAL A 285 5.73 11.86 -0.09
CA VAL A 285 4.96 11.72 -1.33
C VAL A 285 5.88 11.75 -2.54
N ALA A 286 5.66 10.88 -3.50
CA ALA A 286 6.34 10.87 -4.79
C ALA A 286 5.93 12.10 -5.63
N ALA A 287 6.90 12.73 -6.31
CA ALA A 287 6.68 13.98 -7.07
C ALA A 287 5.86 13.79 -8.36
N GLY A 288 5.89 12.57 -8.94
CA GLY A 288 5.33 12.22 -10.23
C GLY A 288 6.40 11.81 -11.25
N ASN A 289 6.00 11.03 -12.26
CA ASN A 289 6.91 10.39 -13.23
C ASN A 289 6.69 10.81 -14.69
N ASP A 290 6.08 11.98 -14.93
CA ASP A 290 5.75 12.48 -16.28
C ASP A 290 6.77 13.51 -16.81
N GLY A 291 7.93 13.70 -16.12
CA GLY A 291 8.90 14.75 -16.41
C GLY A 291 9.52 14.67 -17.81
N GLU A 292 9.61 13.49 -18.41
CA GLU A 292 10.11 13.30 -19.79
C GLU A 292 9.22 13.98 -20.85
N SER A 293 7.98 14.25 -20.53
CA SER A 293 7.05 14.99 -21.37
C SER A 293 7.32 16.51 -21.37
N GLY A 294 8.31 16.97 -20.60
CA GLY A 294 8.67 18.38 -20.41
C GLY A 294 8.34 18.89 -19.00
N PRO A 295 8.36 20.21 -18.78
CA PRO A 295 8.05 20.80 -17.47
C PRO A 295 6.62 20.43 -17.03
N THR A 296 6.52 19.58 -16.01
CA THR A 296 5.27 19.00 -15.53
C THR A 296 5.04 19.39 -14.07
N PRO A 297 3.85 19.88 -13.68
CA PRO A 297 3.54 20.16 -12.28
C PRO A 297 3.71 18.93 -11.38
N LEU A 298 3.95 19.12 -10.09
CA LEU A 298 3.86 18.03 -9.13
C LEU A 298 2.42 17.48 -9.11
N THR A 299 2.27 16.18 -8.90
CA THR A 299 0.96 15.56 -8.75
C THR A 299 0.31 15.95 -7.40
N MET A 300 -1.00 15.84 -7.30
CA MET A 300 -1.70 15.91 -6.02
C MET A 300 -1.52 14.56 -5.28
N PRO A 301 -1.02 14.49 -4.00
CA PRO A 301 -0.87 15.62 -3.09
C PRO A 301 0.57 16.20 -2.98
N ALA A 302 1.54 15.81 -3.81
CA ALA A 302 2.92 16.32 -3.75
C ALA A 302 3.00 17.84 -3.96
N ILE A 303 2.02 18.43 -4.67
CA ILE A 303 1.91 19.88 -4.85
C ILE A 303 1.61 20.61 -3.53
N ASP A 304 1.08 19.92 -2.52
CA ASP A 304 0.83 20.51 -1.22
C ASP A 304 2.16 20.86 -0.52
N PRO A 305 2.32 22.11 -0.02
CA PRO A 305 3.58 22.54 0.57
C PRO A 305 3.90 21.88 1.92
N TYR A 306 2.92 21.34 2.64
CA TYR A 306 3.17 20.72 3.94
C TYR A 306 3.91 19.39 3.83
N VAL A 307 3.59 18.54 2.85
CA VAL A 307 4.20 17.21 2.72
C VAL A 307 5.64 17.29 2.19
N ILE A 308 6.41 16.21 2.36
CA ILE A 308 7.71 16.06 1.73
C ILE A 308 7.50 15.49 0.32
N ALA A 309 7.61 16.33 -0.69
CA ALA A 309 7.59 15.90 -2.09
C ALA A 309 8.97 15.45 -2.53
N VAL A 310 9.10 14.21 -2.99
CA VAL A 310 10.37 13.57 -3.32
C VAL A 310 10.51 13.39 -4.83
N GLY A 311 11.51 14.02 -5.41
CA GLY A 311 11.98 13.75 -6.78
C GLY A 311 12.97 12.59 -6.80
N SER A 312 13.31 12.13 -8.00
CA SER A 312 14.21 11.00 -8.19
C SER A 312 15.61 11.47 -8.61
N ALA A 313 16.63 10.81 -8.09
CA ALA A 313 18.01 10.94 -8.52
C ALA A 313 18.40 9.77 -9.43
N ASP A 314 19.13 10.08 -10.50
CA ASP A 314 19.73 9.14 -11.43
C ASP A 314 21.25 9.16 -11.26
N HIS A 315 21.84 8.02 -10.97
CA HIS A 315 23.28 7.84 -10.77
C HIS A 315 24.09 7.81 -12.09
N GLN A 316 23.43 7.80 -13.25
CA GLN A 316 24.06 7.79 -14.57
C GLN A 316 25.13 6.68 -14.74
N GLY A 317 24.91 5.50 -14.11
CA GLY A 317 25.86 4.40 -14.14
C GLY A 317 27.18 4.67 -13.39
N SER A 318 27.22 5.63 -12.46
CA SER A 318 28.42 6.01 -11.70
C SER A 318 28.11 6.23 -10.22
N ASP A 319 29.02 5.78 -9.35
CA ASP A 319 28.99 6.05 -7.90
C ASP A 319 29.54 7.44 -7.52
N LYS A 320 29.99 8.23 -8.52
CA LYS A 320 30.59 9.53 -8.28
C LYS A 320 29.52 10.61 -8.13
N PRO A 321 29.57 11.42 -7.06
CA PRO A 321 28.60 12.50 -6.83
C PRO A 321 28.41 13.46 -8.00
N GLU A 322 29.51 13.75 -8.74
CA GLU A 322 29.47 14.62 -9.91
C GLU A 322 28.70 14.04 -11.11
N ALA A 323 28.48 12.75 -11.14
CA ALA A 323 27.68 12.10 -12.18
C ALA A 323 26.18 12.16 -11.88
N ILE A 324 25.77 12.30 -10.62
CA ILE A 324 24.37 12.26 -10.21
C ILE A 324 23.59 13.42 -10.83
N ARG A 325 22.41 13.12 -11.37
CA ARG A 325 21.47 14.07 -11.96
C ARG A 325 20.08 13.90 -11.36
N VAL A 326 19.21 14.86 -11.59
CA VAL A 326 17.77 14.63 -11.42
C VAL A 326 17.31 13.64 -12.47
N GLY A 327 16.57 12.62 -12.07
CA GLY A 327 15.99 11.65 -13.01
C GLY A 327 15.02 12.34 -13.97
N PRO A 328 15.16 12.16 -15.30
CA PRO A 328 14.39 12.91 -16.30
C PRO A 328 12.88 12.67 -16.20
N TRP A 329 12.45 11.55 -15.65
CA TRP A 329 11.04 11.24 -15.38
C TRP A 329 10.44 12.06 -14.24
N THR A 330 11.24 12.70 -13.39
CA THR A 330 10.76 13.48 -12.24
C THR A 330 9.93 14.67 -12.67
N ASN A 331 8.70 14.80 -12.17
CA ASN A 331 7.90 16.01 -12.37
C ASN A 331 8.65 17.22 -11.80
N SER A 332 8.91 18.19 -12.65
CA SER A 332 9.75 19.35 -12.32
C SER A 332 9.09 20.32 -11.33
N GLY A 333 7.76 20.25 -11.20
CA GLY A 333 6.97 21.24 -10.49
C GLY A 333 6.94 22.59 -11.21
N THR A 334 6.56 23.62 -10.48
CA THR A 334 6.52 25.00 -10.94
C THR A 334 7.50 25.87 -10.15
N THR A 335 7.67 27.13 -10.52
CA THR A 335 8.49 28.08 -9.72
C THR A 335 7.96 28.26 -8.29
N ALA A 336 6.66 28.04 -8.07
CA ALA A 336 6.01 28.17 -6.77
C ALA A 336 6.19 26.89 -5.91
N ARG A 337 6.23 25.71 -6.54
CA ARG A 337 6.32 24.42 -5.83
C ARG A 337 7.14 23.42 -6.66
N ARG A 338 8.27 23.03 -6.12
CA ARG A 338 9.18 22.01 -6.65
C ARG A 338 9.29 20.84 -5.67
N PRO A 339 9.90 19.71 -6.03
CA PRO A 339 10.28 18.71 -5.05
C PRO A 339 11.05 19.36 -3.87
N ASP A 340 10.86 18.85 -2.66
CA ASP A 340 11.59 19.32 -1.49
C ASP A 340 13.06 18.88 -1.50
N LEU A 341 13.29 17.66 -1.97
CA LEU A 341 14.59 17.02 -2.16
C LEU A 341 14.47 15.87 -3.16
N ILE A 342 15.59 15.31 -3.56
CA ILE A 342 15.65 14.10 -4.38
C ILE A 342 16.30 12.95 -3.59
N ALA A 343 15.99 11.71 -3.97
CA ALA A 343 16.64 10.51 -3.45
C ALA A 343 16.84 9.48 -4.58
N PRO A 344 17.75 8.50 -4.42
CA PRO A 344 17.96 7.47 -5.44
C PRO A 344 16.67 6.79 -5.84
N GLY A 345 16.41 6.69 -7.16
CA GLY A 345 15.18 6.09 -7.69
C GLY A 345 15.36 5.51 -9.09
N LYS A 346 16.59 5.43 -9.61
CA LYS A 346 16.95 4.77 -10.87
C LYS A 346 17.25 3.30 -10.62
N SER A 347 16.61 2.42 -11.38
CA SER A 347 16.92 0.97 -11.41
C SER A 347 17.02 0.34 -10.02
N VAL A 348 16.13 0.74 -9.10
CA VAL A 348 16.16 0.30 -7.70
C VAL A 348 15.79 -1.19 -7.61
N VAL A 349 16.67 -1.99 -7.02
CA VAL A 349 16.46 -3.42 -6.80
C VAL A 349 15.82 -3.63 -5.44
N SER A 350 14.65 -4.27 -5.44
CA SER A 350 13.87 -4.59 -4.25
C SER A 350 13.17 -5.94 -4.38
N LEU A 351 12.30 -6.29 -3.43
CA LEU A 351 11.64 -7.59 -3.43
C LEU A 351 10.56 -7.69 -4.52
N ARG A 352 10.53 -8.85 -5.16
CA ARG A 352 9.60 -9.26 -6.21
C ARG A 352 8.37 -9.93 -5.62
N VAL A 353 7.23 -9.76 -6.26
CA VAL A 353 6.03 -10.57 -6.03
C VAL A 353 5.90 -11.56 -7.20
N PRO A 354 6.28 -12.83 -7.03
CA PRO A 354 6.16 -13.80 -8.09
C PRO A 354 4.71 -13.96 -8.55
N GLY A 355 4.47 -13.82 -9.87
CA GLY A 355 3.14 -13.91 -10.46
C GLY A 355 2.26 -12.66 -10.27
N GLY A 356 2.76 -11.60 -9.65
CA GLY A 356 2.09 -10.30 -9.60
C GLY A 356 2.04 -9.63 -10.97
N TYR A 357 1.22 -8.59 -11.10
CA TYR A 357 1.02 -7.89 -12.38
C TYR A 357 2.33 -7.36 -12.97
N ALA A 358 3.14 -6.65 -12.16
CA ALA A 358 4.43 -6.12 -12.60
C ALA A 358 5.37 -7.24 -13.07
N ASP A 359 5.47 -8.32 -12.30
CA ASP A 359 6.30 -9.47 -12.64
C ASP A 359 5.92 -10.16 -13.95
N LEU A 360 4.62 -10.24 -14.23
CA LEU A 360 4.11 -10.87 -15.45
C LEU A 360 4.16 -9.95 -16.67
N SER A 361 3.98 -8.65 -16.46
CA SER A 361 3.94 -7.64 -17.52
C SER A 361 5.34 -7.15 -17.89
N HIS A 362 6.26 -7.17 -16.95
CA HIS A 362 7.64 -6.65 -17.08
C HIS A 362 8.68 -7.69 -16.62
N PRO A 363 8.76 -8.86 -17.28
CA PRO A 363 9.72 -9.90 -16.90
C PRO A 363 11.18 -9.44 -16.97
N GLU A 364 11.48 -8.39 -17.75
CA GLU A 364 12.78 -7.73 -17.84
C GLU A 364 13.21 -7.07 -16.53
N GLY A 365 12.27 -6.75 -15.64
CA GLY A 365 12.55 -6.22 -14.30
C GLY A 365 13.11 -7.25 -13.32
N ARG A 366 13.08 -8.55 -13.65
CA ARG A 366 13.59 -9.59 -12.77
C ARG A 366 15.11 -9.54 -12.68
N VAL A 367 15.60 -9.55 -11.44
CA VAL A 367 17.02 -9.70 -11.16
C VAL A 367 17.26 -11.15 -10.77
N LEU A 368 17.82 -11.92 -11.70
CA LEU A 368 18.04 -13.35 -11.53
C LEU A 368 19.45 -13.60 -11.01
N THR A 369 19.55 -14.42 -9.96
CA THR A 369 20.82 -14.92 -9.42
C THR A 369 20.81 -16.44 -9.47
N GLU A 370 21.97 -17.07 -9.34
CA GLU A 370 22.05 -18.54 -9.27
C GLU A 370 21.26 -19.16 -8.11
N LYS A 371 20.94 -18.36 -7.09
CA LYS A 371 20.35 -18.84 -5.83
C LYS A 371 18.97 -18.25 -5.55
N ASP A 372 18.59 -17.20 -6.25
CA ASP A 372 17.46 -16.38 -5.83
C ASP A 372 16.86 -15.62 -7.02
N ASP A 373 15.56 -15.76 -7.21
CA ASP A 373 14.74 -15.05 -8.22
C ASP A 373 13.75 -14.07 -7.57
N ARG A 374 13.97 -13.71 -6.32
CA ARG A 374 13.05 -12.89 -5.49
C ARG A 374 13.23 -11.39 -5.63
N LEU A 375 14.13 -10.93 -6.50
CA LEU A 375 14.44 -9.52 -6.67
C LEU A 375 13.82 -8.98 -7.97
N PHE A 376 13.49 -7.69 -7.94
CA PHE A 376 12.87 -6.98 -9.04
C PHE A 376 13.38 -5.54 -9.11
N ARG A 377 13.56 -5.02 -10.33
CA ARG A 377 14.11 -3.70 -10.59
C ARG A 377 13.01 -2.73 -11.02
N GLY A 378 12.98 -1.54 -10.42
CA GLY A 378 12.03 -0.49 -10.76
C GLY A 378 12.66 0.91 -10.72
N THR A 379 12.11 1.82 -11.50
CA THR A 379 12.57 3.21 -11.61
C THR A 379 11.40 4.16 -11.42
N GLY A 380 11.54 5.15 -10.52
CA GLY A 380 10.50 6.16 -10.31
C GLY A 380 10.70 7.00 -9.05
N THR A 381 9.89 8.03 -8.92
CA THR A 381 9.80 8.84 -7.70
C THR A 381 9.15 8.09 -6.54
N SER A 382 8.43 7.00 -6.82
CA SER A 382 7.88 6.06 -5.82
C SER A 382 8.99 5.41 -5.01
N GLN A 383 10.04 4.87 -5.70
CA GLN A 383 11.20 4.28 -5.08
C GLN A 383 11.95 5.30 -4.22
N SER A 384 12.12 6.51 -4.75
CA SER A 384 12.75 7.62 -4.03
C SER A 384 11.98 8.01 -2.77
N ALA A 385 10.65 8.06 -2.82
CA ALA A 385 9.80 8.32 -1.66
C ALA A 385 9.93 7.22 -0.60
N ALA A 386 10.03 5.96 -1.02
CA ALA A 386 10.25 4.84 -0.12
C ALA A 386 11.63 4.93 0.58
N VAL A 387 12.69 5.32 -0.15
CA VAL A 387 14.03 5.58 0.42
C VAL A 387 13.95 6.68 1.49
N VAL A 388 13.29 7.81 1.19
CA VAL A 388 13.12 8.92 2.16
C VAL A 388 12.28 8.46 3.36
N SER A 389 11.23 7.67 3.14
CA SER A 389 10.38 7.17 4.23
C SER A 389 11.15 6.31 5.23
N GLY A 390 12.04 5.42 4.73
CA GLY A 390 12.95 4.66 5.58
C GLY A 390 13.95 5.57 6.32
N ALA A 391 14.54 6.54 5.63
CA ALA A 391 15.44 7.51 6.25
C ALA A 391 14.74 8.31 7.38
N VAL A 392 13.50 8.76 7.16
CA VAL A 392 12.70 9.44 8.19
C VAL A 392 12.46 8.51 9.39
N ALA A 393 12.23 7.21 9.18
CA ALA A 393 12.06 6.27 10.30
C ALA A 393 13.32 6.19 11.18
N LEU A 394 14.52 6.27 10.60
CA LEU A 394 15.77 6.35 11.39
C LEU A 394 15.84 7.63 12.23
N MET A 395 15.43 8.79 11.68
CA MET A 395 15.37 10.06 12.42
C MET A 395 14.36 9.99 13.56
N MET A 396 13.20 9.38 13.32
CA MET A 396 12.13 9.25 14.34
C MET A 396 12.52 8.30 15.48
N GLN A 397 13.33 7.27 15.22
CA GLN A 397 13.93 6.46 16.29
C GLN A 397 14.96 7.28 17.07
N ARG A 398 15.84 8.03 16.36
CA ARG A 398 16.87 8.87 17.00
C ARG A 398 16.27 9.93 17.91
N ASN A 399 15.19 10.57 17.47
CA ASN A 399 14.46 11.57 18.26
C ASN A 399 12.95 11.49 18.01
N PRO A 400 12.23 10.75 18.88
CA PRO A 400 10.78 10.59 18.76
C PRO A 400 9.95 11.88 18.94
N ALA A 401 10.55 12.94 19.47
CA ALA A 401 9.87 14.21 19.73
C ALA A 401 9.83 15.14 18.50
N LEU A 402 10.51 14.79 17.39
CA LEU A 402 10.50 15.60 16.17
C LEU A 402 9.08 15.80 15.64
N SER A 403 8.75 17.05 15.33
CA SER A 403 7.55 17.36 14.54
C SER A 403 7.83 17.08 13.04
N PRO A 404 6.79 16.89 12.23
CA PRO A 404 6.95 16.76 10.78
C PRO A 404 7.69 17.95 10.14
N ASP A 405 7.38 19.18 10.57
CA ASP A 405 8.07 20.38 10.09
C ASP A 405 9.58 20.35 10.39
N GLN A 406 9.95 19.92 11.61
CA GLN A 406 11.37 19.76 11.98
C GLN A 406 12.07 18.69 11.16
N VAL A 407 11.43 17.54 10.92
CA VAL A 407 11.99 16.49 10.05
C VAL A 407 12.23 17.04 8.65
N LYS A 408 11.23 17.70 8.04
CA LYS A 408 11.37 18.31 6.72
C LYS A 408 12.47 19.35 6.67
N GLY A 409 12.54 20.21 7.69
CA GLY A 409 13.58 21.24 7.79
C GLY A 409 14.98 20.65 7.90
N VAL A 410 15.18 19.65 8.77
CA VAL A 410 16.48 18.98 8.96
C VAL A 410 16.92 18.25 7.69
N LEU A 411 16.02 17.52 7.03
CA LEU A 411 16.36 16.85 5.77
C LEU A 411 16.79 17.85 4.70
N LYS A 412 16.06 18.95 4.53
CA LYS A 412 16.40 19.98 3.55
C LYS A 412 17.71 20.73 3.88
N ALA A 413 18.01 20.92 5.14
CA ALA A 413 19.24 21.60 5.58
C ALA A 413 20.50 20.77 5.35
N ASN A 414 20.38 19.44 5.34
CA ASN A 414 21.51 18.52 5.18
C ASN A 414 21.57 17.86 3.80
N ALA A 415 20.63 18.14 2.91
CA ALA A 415 20.65 17.57 1.57
C ALA A 415 21.86 18.05 0.76
N ASP A 416 22.53 17.13 0.08
CA ASP A 416 23.72 17.41 -0.74
C ASP A 416 23.32 18.05 -2.07
N LYS A 417 23.84 19.24 -2.35
CA LYS A 417 23.63 19.88 -3.65
C LYS A 417 24.33 19.11 -4.76
N LEU A 418 23.59 18.85 -5.85
CA LEU A 418 24.23 18.26 -7.03
C LEU A 418 25.32 19.15 -7.58
N MET A 419 26.46 18.56 -7.90
CA MET A 419 27.64 19.29 -8.40
C MET A 419 27.48 19.82 -9.83
N THR A 420 26.49 19.33 -10.56
CA THR A 420 26.29 19.61 -12.00
C THR A 420 25.46 20.84 -12.32
N GLY A 421 25.35 21.73 -11.37
CA GLY A 421 24.69 23.02 -11.57
C GLY A 421 23.38 23.17 -10.79
N ALA A 422 22.83 24.39 -10.88
CA ALA A 422 21.62 24.76 -10.14
C ALA A 422 20.36 24.26 -10.83
N ASP A 423 20.20 22.93 -10.96
CA ASP A 423 18.90 22.37 -11.39
C ASP A 423 17.88 22.57 -10.26
N PRO A 424 16.89 23.46 -10.44
CA PRO A 424 15.93 23.77 -9.38
C PRO A 424 15.04 22.57 -9.04
N VAL A 425 14.96 21.55 -9.89
CA VAL A 425 14.15 20.34 -9.66
C VAL A 425 14.75 19.46 -8.56
N GLN A 426 16.06 19.58 -8.27
CA GLN A 426 16.69 18.89 -7.14
C GLN A 426 16.12 19.34 -5.76
N GLY A 427 15.40 20.48 -5.71
CA GLY A 427 14.97 21.06 -4.44
C GLY A 427 16.14 21.44 -3.53
N ALA A 428 16.15 20.91 -2.32
CA ALA A 428 17.28 21.08 -1.40
C ALA A 428 18.53 20.32 -1.84
N GLY A 429 18.40 19.23 -2.58
CA GLY A 429 19.50 18.38 -3.05
C GLY A 429 19.20 16.90 -2.84
N LEU A 430 20.24 16.07 -2.95
CA LEU A 430 20.19 14.63 -2.68
C LEU A 430 20.11 14.35 -1.18
N LEU A 431 19.28 13.40 -0.79
CA LEU A 431 19.12 12.94 0.59
C LEU A 431 20.48 12.56 1.23
N ASP A 432 20.81 13.18 2.36
CA ASP A 432 21.89 12.76 3.27
C ASP A 432 21.30 12.49 4.67
N ILE A 433 21.01 11.22 4.97
CA ILE A 433 20.49 10.84 6.28
C ILE A 433 21.58 10.83 7.36
N LYS A 434 22.83 10.60 6.98
CA LYS A 434 23.95 10.69 7.92
C LYS A 434 24.10 12.12 8.45
N GLY A 435 24.17 13.12 7.56
CA GLY A 435 24.24 14.53 7.96
C GLY A 435 23.04 14.96 8.79
N ALA A 436 21.81 14.53 8.40
CA ALA A 436 20.61 14.82 9.16
C ALA A 436 20.66 14.26 10.59
N VAL A 437 21.09 13.01 10.78
CA VAL A 437 21.23 12.40 12.11
C VAL A 437 22.36 13.05 12.91
N GLU A 438 23.48 13.38 12.27
CA GLU A 438 24.60 14.08 12.91
C GLU A 438 24.23 15.49 13.38
N GLN A 439 23.39 16.21 12.65
CA GLN A 439 22.84 17.48 13.13
C GLN A 439 22.02 17.26 14.41
N LEU A 440 21.15 16.26 14.46
CA LEU A 440 20.37 15.95 15.65
C LEU A 440 21.24 15.53 16.85
N GLU A 441 22.49 15.14 16.64
CA GLU A 441 23.44 14.80 17.70
C GLU A 441 24.18 16.03 18.24
N LYS A 442 24.52 16.99 17.37
CA LYS A 442 25.39 18.12 17.73
C LYS A 442 24.66 19.25 18.44
N ASP A 443 23.45 19.56 18.04
CA ASP A 443 22.89 20.88 18.38
C ASP A 443 22.09 20.91 19.69
N GLY A 444 21.80 19.76 20.31
CA GLY A 444 21.02 19.70 21.57
C GLY A 444 19.67 20.46 21.54
N THR A 445 19.54 21.36 20.55
CA THR A 445 18.38 22.16 20.20
C THR A 445 17.99 21.85 18.76
N ILE A 446 16.78 21.36 18.57
CA ILE A 446 16.22 21.16 17.24
C ILE A 446 15.77 22.53 16.73
N PRO A 447 16.22 22.95 15.53
CA PRO A 447 15.78 24.23 14.97
C PRO A 447 14.25 24.31 14.91
N GLU A 448 13.71 25.47 15.22
CA GLU A 448 12.30 25.73 14.97
C GLU A 448 12.06 25.85 13.46
N TYR A 449 11.48 24.82 12.88
CA TYR A 449 10.93 24.88 11.53
C TYR A 449 9.41 24.93 11.65
N SER A 450 8.80 25.90 11.00
CA SER A 450 7.33 26.00 10.89
C SER A 450 6.97 26.39 9.48
N GLN A 451 5.96 25.74 8.96
CA GLN A 451 5.40 26.07 7.64
C GLN A 451 4.24 27.05 7.81
N THR A 452 4.23 28.08 6.98
CA THR A 452 3.23 29.17 7.03
C THR A 452 2.31 29.18 5.81
N ALA A 453 2.36 28.14 4.99
CA ALA A 453 1.50 28.01 3.82
C ALA A 453 0.01 27.98 4.20
N ALA A 454 -0.84 28.40 3.28
CA ALA A 454 -2.29 28.31 3.47
C ALA A 454 -2.70 26.83 3.56
N LYS A 455 -3.51 26.51 4.57
CA LYS A 455 -3.98 25.16 4.82
C LYS A 455 -5.12 24.79 3.87
N SER A 456 -5.19 23.53 3.51
CA SER A 456 -6.33 22.99 2.76
C SER A 456 -7.59 23.00 3.60
N THR A 457 -8.69 23.42 3.02
CA THR A 457 -10.04 23.32 3.61
C THR A 457 -10.68 21.96 3.35
N GLY A 458 -10.23 21.23 2.32
CA GLY A 458 -10.84 19.98 1.87
C GLY A 458 -12.22 20.15 1.23
N HIS A 459 -12.68 21.37 0.99
CA HIS A 459 -14.02 21.66 0.49
C HIS A 459 -14.15 21.65 -1.04
N GLY A 460 -13.09 21.23 -1.72
CA GLY A 460 -13.14 20.98 -3.15
C GLY A 460 -13.96 19.74 -3.50
N THR A 461 -14.04 19.44 -4.78
CA THR A 461 -14.79 18.29 -5.27
C THR A 461 -13.92 17.03 -5.33
N LEU A 462 -14.51 15.90 -5.02
CA LEU A 462 -13.82 14.60 -5.11
C LEU A 462 -13.55 14.23 -6.57
N ASP A 463 -14.48 14.58 -7.47
CA ASP A 463 -14.32 14.31 -8.91
C ASP A 463 -13.15 15.10 -9.53
N ALA A 464 -12.94 16.35 -9.12
CA ALA A 464 -11.77 17.12 -9.55
C ALA A 464 -10.46 16.54 -8.98
N SER A 465 -10.50 15.99 -7.75
CA SER A 465 -9.37 15.30 -7.13
C SER A 465 -8.98 14.03 -7.89
N ARG A 466 -9.95 13.31 -8.51
CA ARG A 466 -9.69 12.18 -9.41
C ARG A 466 -8.99 12.58 -10.70
N ALA A 467 -9.22 13.80 -11.18
CA ALA A 467 -8.63 14.33 -12.41
C ALA A 467 -8.88 13.47 -13.66
N GLY A 468 -10.04 12.81 -13.73
CA GLY A 468 -10.38 11.91 -14.84
C GLY A 468 -9.83 10.49 -14.71
N ALA A 469 -9.03 10.19 -13.70
CA ALA A 469 -8.60 8.84 -13.38
C ALA A 469 -9.74 8.08 -12.67
N TYR A 470 -10.66 7.54 -13.47
CA TYR A 470 -11.81 6.81 -12.96
C TYR A 470 -11.53 5.32 -12.93
N VAL A 471 -11.89 4.68 -11.83
CA VAL A 471 -11.85 3.22 -11.69
C VAL A 471 -13.24 2.64 -11.80
N THR A 472 -13.33 1.44 -12.33
CA THR A 472 -14.58 0.70 -12.41
C THR A 472 -14.55 -0.44 -11.41
N ASP A 473 -15.53 -0.48 -10.50
CA ASP A 473 -15.71 -1.61 -9.59
C ASP A 473 -15.98 -2.89 -10.41
N PRO A 474 -15.10 -3.87 -10.37
CA PRO A 474 -15.23 -5.08 -11.18
C PRO A 474 -16.45 -5.94 -10.77
N ALA A 475 -16.94 -5.80 -9.54
CA ALA A 475 -18.08 -6.56 -9.05
C ALA A 475 -19.42 -6.01 -9.53
N THR A 476 -19.54 -4.69 -9.66
CA THR A 476 -20.79 -4.01 -10.03
C THR A 476 -20.80 -3.44 -11.44
N GLY A 477 -19.62 -3.29 -12.06
CA GLY A 477 -19.46 -2.58 -13.33
C GLY A 477 -19.70 -1.07 -13.22
N ILE A 478 -19.80 -0.53 -12.00
CA ILE A 478 -20.03 0.90 -11.77
C ILE A 478 -18.68 1.63 -11.79
N THR A 479 -18.59 2.64 -12.63
CA THR A 479 -17.45 3.55 -12.65
C THR A 479 -17.62 4.62 -11.58
N LEU A 480 -16.61 4.79 -10.71
CA LEU A 480 -16.60 5.80 -9.66
C LEU A 480 -16.33 7.17 -10.28
N ARG A 481 -17.39 7.98 -10.37
CA ARG A 481 -17.40 9.34 -10.93
C ARG A 481 -18.24 10.26 -10.03
N GLY A 482 -18.00 11.56 -10.17
CA GLY A 482 -18.78 12.57 -9.45
C GLY A 482 -18.52 12.55 -7.94
N GLU A 483 -19.46 13.09 -7.20
CA GLU A 483 -19.33 13.27 -5.75
C GLU A 483 -19.88 12.04 -5.02
N GLN A 484 -19.14 10.91 -5.13
CA GLN A 484 -19.44 9.68 -4.42
C GLN A 484 -18.14 8.96 -3.99
N ASP A 485 -18.20 8.29 -2.86
CA ASP A 485 -17.10 7.47 -2.34
C ASP A 485 -17.16 6.02 -2.87
N PRO A 486 -16.20 5.14 -2.53
CA PRO A 486 -16.15 3.77 -3.06
C PRO A 486 -17.33 2.89 -2.61
N PHE A 487 -18.16 3.35 -1.66
CA PHE A 487 -19.39 2.67 -1.26
C PHE A 487 -20.63 3.19 -1.99
N GLY A 488 -20.46 4.15 -2.92
CA GLY A 488 -21.57 4.83 -3.58
C GLY A 488 -22.29 5.85 -2.70
N VAL A 489 -21.71 6.21 -1.55
CA VAL A 489 -22.27 7.24 -0.66
C VAL A 489 -21.88 8.61 -1.18
N ALA A 490 -22.82 9.55 -1.21
CA ALA A 490 -22.58 10.91 -1.64
C ALA A 490 -21.45 11.56 -0.82
N TRP A 491 -20.50 12.20 -1.53
CA TRP A 491 -19.39 12.89 -0.90
C TRP A 491 -19.87 14.22 -0.32
N ASP A 492 -19.68 14.37 0.98
CA ASP A 492 -19.92 15.63 1.71
C ASP A 492 -18.61 16.08 2.35
N SER A 493 -17.91 16.97 1.65
CA SER A 493 -16.63 17.51 2.10
C SER A 493 -16.78 18.38 3.37
N ALA A 494 -17.89 19.07 3.54
CA ALA A 494 -18.13 19.91 4.70
C ALA A 494 -18.32 19.10 5.99
N ALA A 495 -18.94 17.92 5.89
CA ALA A 495 -19.06 16.99 7.00
C ALA A 495 -17.76 16.21 7.25
N TRP A 496 -17.03 15.81 6.19
CA TRP A 496 -15.83 15.01 6.31
C TRP A 496 -14.62 15.79 6.82
N ALA A 497 -14.32 16.97 6.27
CA ALA A 497 -13.07 17.68 6.54
C ALA A 497 -12.83 18.01 8.04
N PRO A 498 -13.85 18.44 8.83
CA PRO A 498 -13.69 18.61 10.27
C PRO A 498 -13.36 17.30 10.99
N ALA A 499 -13.98 16.18 10.60
CA ALA A 499 -13.75 14.86 11.19
C ALA A 499 -12.32 14.35 10.88
N ALA A 500 -11.84 14.54 9.64
CA ALA A 500 -10.48 14.23 9.24
C ALA A 500 -9.46 15.04 10.05
N THR A 501 -9.67 16.35 10.18
CA THR A 501 -8.81 17.23 11.00
C THR A 501 -8.75 16.81 12.46
N ALA A 502 -9.90 16.38 13.02
CA ALA A 502 -9.98 15.91 14.41
C ALA A 502 -9.41 14.48 14.60
N GLY A 503 -9.06 13.78 13.52
CA GLY A 503 -8.56 12.40 13.56
C GLY A 503 -9.63 11.38 13.96
N ASN A 504 -10.90 11.68 13.72
CA ASN A 504 -12.04 10.83 14.06
C ASN A 504 -12.95 10.53 12.86
N ALA A 505 -12.43 10.68 11.63
CA ALA A 505 -13.14 10.28 10.41
C ALA A 505 -13.44 8.77 10.38
N TRP A 506 -12.62 7.96 11.06
CA TRP A 506 -12.89 6.55 11.36
C TRP A 506 -13.37 6.38 12.79
N THR A 507 -14.48 5.65 12.98
CA THR A 507 -15.03 5.30 14.30
C THR A 507 -15.57 3.88 14.30
N GLY A 508 -15.13 3.05 15.26
CA GLY A 508 -15.70 1.71 15.47
C GLY A 508 -15.68 0.79 14.24
N GLY A 509 -14.71 0.94 13.33
CA GLY A 509 -14.64 0.16 12.09
C GLY A 509 -15.49 0.74 10.95
N THR A 510 -16.01 1.94 11.10
CA THR A 510 -16.77 2.65 10.06
C THR A 510 -16.04 3.89 9.58
N TRP A 511 -16.12 4.15 8.29
CA TRP A 511 -15.71 5.39 7.66
C TRP A 511 -16.93 6.06 7.02
N ARG A 512 -17.22 7.31 7.43
CA ARG A 512 -18.39 8.05 6.98
C ARG A 512 -19.72 7.27 7.08
N GLY A 513 -19.87 6.46 8.15
CA GLY A 513 -21.07 5.63 8.37
C GLY A 513 -21.08 4.30 7.62
N SER A 514 -20.19 4.06 6.67
CA SER A 514 -20.05 2.80 5.96
C SER A 514 -19.13 1.85 6.73
N VAL A 515 -19.59 0.64 7.01
CA VAL A 515 -18.79 -0.39 7.68
C VAL A 515 -17.77 -0.93 6.68
N TRP A 516 -16.50 -0.78 7.01
CA TRP A 516 -15.46 -1.49 6.34
C TRP A 516 -15.21 -2.79 7.11
N ALA A 517 -15.53 -3.92 6.49
CA ALA A 517 -15.28 -5.23 7.05
C ALA A 517 -13.75 -5.46 7.10
N GLY A 518 -13.08 -4.90 8.11
CA GLY A 518 -11.69 -5.23 8.43
C GLY A 518 -11.51 -6.74 8.52
N ALA A 519 -10.39 -7.22 8.97
CA ALA A 519 -9.86 -8.58 9.10
C ALA A 519 -10.80 -9.81 9.11
N GLY A 520 -12.08 -9.66 8.92
CA GLY A 520 -13.09 -10.72 9.01
C GLY A 520 -14.22 -10.60 8.00
N TRP A 521 -13.92 -10.54 6.69
CA TRP A 521 -15.00 -10.72 5.75
C TRP A 521 -15.47 -12.17 5.78
N SER A 522 -16.62 -12.40 6.43
CA SER A 522 -17.26 -13.72 6.56
C SER A 522 -18.43 -13.88 5.58
N GLY A 523 -18.31 -13.31 4.38
CA GLY A 523 -19.31 -13.50 3.33
C GLY A 523 -19.59 -14.97 3.07
N THR A 524 -20.86 -15.31 3.02
CA THR A 524 -21.29 -16.71 2.79
C THR A 524 -21.39 -17.06 1.33
N SER A 525 -21.34 -16.06 0.44
CA SER A 525 -21.43 -16.25 -1.02
C SER A 525 -20.64 -15.18 -1.76
N TRP A 526 -20.06 -15.58 -2.87
CA TRP A 526 -19.42 -14.74 -3.85
C TRP A 526 -20.21 -14.80 -5.14
N ALA A 527 -20.63 -13.69 -5.69
CA ALA A 527 -21.40 -13.62 -6.92
C ALA A 527 -20.91 -12.48 -7.85
N PRO A 528 -19.63 -12.46 -8.26
CA PRO A 528 -19.19 -11.52 -9.29
C PRO A 528 -19.75 -11.91 -10.66
N ILE A 529 -19.99 -10.90 -11.50
CA ILE A 529 -20.51 -11.12 -12.87
C ILE A 529 -19.46 -11.80 -13.75
N ALA A 530 -18.19 -11.47 -13.56
CA ALA A 530 -17.09 -12.09 -14.30
C ALA A 530 -15.82 -12.17 -13.46
N TRP A 531 -15.08 -13.28 -13.64
CA TRP A 531 -13.77 -13.48 -13.06
C TRP A 531 -12.77 -13.64 -14.20
N SER A 532 -11.80 -12.75 -14.28
CA SER A 532 -10.71 -12.86 -15.25
C SER A 532 -9.36 -12.68 -14.57
N SER A 533 -8.48 -13.68 -14.69
CA SER A 533 -7.11 -13.60 -14.23
C SER A 533 -6.21 -14.49 -15.08
N ARG A 534 -4.93 -14.16 -15.16
CA ARG A 534 -3.95 -15.02 -15.83
C ARG A 534 -3.57 -16.22 -14.99
N SER A 535 -3.48 -16.03 -13.67
CA SER A 535 -3.18 -17.14 -12.75
C SER A 535 -3.75 -16.86 -11.36
N TRP A 536 -4.15 -17.94 -10.71
CA TRP A 536 -4.57 -17.95 -9.31
C TRP A 536 -3.73 -18.97 -8.58
N SER A 537 -3.08 -18.57 -7.50
CA SER A 537 -2.27 -19.47 -6.68
C SER A 537 -2.44 -19.16 -5.20
N GLY A 538 -2.47 -20.20 -4.38
CA GLY A 538 -2.56 -20.07 -2.93
C GLY A 538 -2.40 -21.43 -2.28
N ARG A 539 -1.91 -21.49 -1.04
CA ARG A 539 -1.74 -22.75 -0.33
C ARG A 539 -3.09 -23.37 0.03
N THR A 540 -4.03 -22.56 0.48
CA THR A 540 -5.34 -23.06 0.92
C THR A 540 -6.45 -22.14 0.42
N TRP A 541 -7.46 -22.74 -0.21
CA TRP A 541 -8.66 -22.04 -0.65
C TRP A 541 -9.88 -22.65 0.02
N SER A 542 -10.65 -21.84 0.74
CA SER A 542 -11.89 -22.28 1.37
C SER A 542 -13.03 -21.29 1.19
N SER A 543 -14.20 -21.77 0.74
CA SER A 543 -15.41 -20.97 0.64
C SER A 543 -16.66 -21.86 0.79
N ARG A 544 -17.78 -21.26 1.17
CA ARG A 544 -19.06 -21.98 1.20
C ARG A 544 -19.68 -22.11 -0.18
N SER A 545 -19.59 -21.07 -0.99
CA SER A 545 -20.05 -21.11 -2.38
C SER A 545 -19.31 -20.12 -3.25
N TRP A 546 -19.11 -20.49 -4.50
CA TRP A 546 -18.58 -19.64 -5.55
C TRP A 546 -19.57 -19.64 -6.70
N SER A 547 -19.97 -18.48 -7.16
CA SER A 547 -20.84 -18.34 -8.32
C SER A 547 -20.45 -17.14 -9.17
N THR A 548 -20.46 -17.32 -10.48
CA THR A 548 -20.24 -16.26 -11.46
C THR A 548 -20.81 -16.67 -12.81
N MET A 549 -21.10 -15.72 -13.68
CA MET A 549 -21.51 -16.01 -15.05
C MET A 549 -20.33 -16.51 -15.91
N THR A 550 -19.12 -16.04 -15.65
CA THR A 550 -17.95 -16.41 -16.46
C THR A 550 -16.69 -16.51 -15.63
N PHE A 551 -15.96 -17.63 -15.74
CA PHE A 551 -14.60 -17.81 -15.24
C PHE A 551 -13.60 -17.92 -16.37
N LEU A 552 -12.62 -17.03 -16.41
CA LEU A 552 -11.53 -17.03 -17.38
C LEU A 552 -10.20 -16.98 -16.64
N SER A 553 -9.39 -18.04 -16.75
CA SER A 553 -8.04 -18.05 -16.17
C SER A 553 -7.09 -18.92 -17.00
N ARG A 554 -5.80 -18.60 -16.98
CA ARG A 554 -4.77 -19.43 -17.61
C ARG A 554 -4.36 -20.59 -16.72
N SER A 555 -4.24 -20.36 -15.42
CA SER A 555 -3.87 -21.42 -14.47
C SER A 555 -4.45 -21.17 -13.08
N TRP A 556 -4.73 -22.26 -12.39
CA TRP A 556 -5.15 -22.30 -11.01
C TRP A 556 -4.26 -23.29 -10.28
N SER A 557 -3.73 -22.91 -9.12
CA SER A 557 -2.93 -23.81 -8.30
C SER A 557 -3.15 -23.56 -6.81
N GLY A 558 -3.12 -24.60 -6.01
CA GLY A 558 -3.21 -24.54 -4.57
C GLY A 558 -2.86 -25.89 -3.95
N ASP A 559 -2.40 -25.89 -2.70
CA ASP A 559 -2.13 -27.14 -1.97
C ASP A 559 -3.47 -27.81 -1.64
N ASP A 560 -4.43 -27.04 -1.09
CA ASP A 560 -5.75 -27.54 -0.73
C ASP A 560 -6.87 -26.64 -1.28
N TRP A 561 -7.92 -27.26 -1.79
CA TRP A 561 -9.14 -26.62 -2.21
C TRP A 561 -10.35 -27.18 -1.49
N ALA A 562 -11.12 -26.34 -0.82
CA ALA A 562 -12.34 -26.73 -0.15
C ALA A 562 -13.50 -25.77 -0.46
N SER A 563 -14.58 -26.27 -1.04
CA SER A 563 -15.80 -25.50 -1.26
C SER A 563 -17.04 -26.37 -1.14
N ARG A 564 -18.18 -25.78 -0.75
CA ARG A 564 -19.46 -26.48 -0.75
C ARG A 564 -20.12 -26.52 -2.10
N SER A 565 -19.99 -25.45 -2.87
CA SER A 565 -20.53 -25.40 -4.23
C SER A 565 -19.78 -24.41 -5.12
N TRP A 566 -19.71 -24.76 -6.39
CA TRP A 566 -19.18 -23.94 -7.45
C TRP A 566 -20.21 -23.86 -8.56
N SER A 567 -20.47 -22.70 -9.11
CA SER A 567 -21.34 -22.55 -10.26
C SER A 567 -20.88 -21.41 -11.17
N ALA A 568 -20.91 -21.65 -12.46
CA ALA A 568 -20.69 -20.65 -13.50
C ALA A 568 -21.43 -21.06 -14.78
N ASP A 569 -21.80 -20.08 -15.59
CA ASP A 569 -22.35 -20.37 -16.91
C ASP A 569 -21.24 -20.88 -17.83
N ASN A 570 -20.07 -20.24 -17.79
CA ASN A 570 -18.91 -20.62 -18.60
C ASN A 570 -17.63 -20.72 -17.77
N TRP A 571 -16.85 -21.78 -17.98
CA TRP A 571 -15.53 -22.00 -17.41
C TRP A 571 -14.48 -22.18 -18.49
N VAL A 572 -13.44 -21.35 -18.51
CA VAL A 572 -12.31 -21.50 -19.39
C VAL A 572 -11.01 -21.41 -18.62
N SER A 573 -10.23 -22.49 -18.58
CA SER A 573 -8.92 -22.53 -17.98
C SER A 573 -7.92 -23.36 -18.79
N ARG A 574 -6.64 -23.02 -18.76
CA ARG A 574 -5.60 -23.81 -19.39
C ARG A 574 -5.06 -24.92 -18.51
N SER A 575 -4.95 -24.68 -17.20
CA SER A 575 -4.48 -25.68 -16.26
C SER A 575 -5.04 -25.50 -14.86
N TRP A 576 -5.22 -26.62 -14.16
CA TRP A 576 -5.61 -26.70 -12.78
C TRP A 576 -4.68 -27.65 -12.06
N SER A 577 -4.23 -27.30 -10.85
CA SER A 577 -3.44 -28.18 -10.01
C SER A 577 -3.74 -27.96 -8.53
N ALA A 578 -3.88 -29.05 -7.77
CA ALA A 578 -3.96 -29.03 -6.32
C ALA A 578 -3.55 -30.39 -5.76
N GLU A 579 -3.02 -30.44 -4.54
CA GLU A 579 -2.74 -31.69 -3.85
C GLU A 579 -4.04 -32.37 -3.37
N ALA A 580 -5.01 -31.58 -2.88
CA ALA A 580 -6.30 -32.09 -2.47
C ALA A 580 -7.47 -31.20 -2.95
N TRP A 581 -8.54 -31.84 -3.38
CA TRP A 581 -9.78 -31.18 -3.81
C TRP A 581 -10.97 -31.70 -3.03
N THR A 582 -11.74 -30.81 -2.40
CA THR A 582 -13.00 -31.18 -1.76
C THR A 582 -14.11 -30.20 -2.17
N SER A 583 -15.17 -30.72 -2.83
CA SER A 583 -16.37 -29.96 -3.14
C SER A 583 -17.61 -30.85 -3.09
N ARG A 584 -18.75 -30.29 -2.67
CA ARG A 584 -20.01 -31.04 -2.62
C ARG A 584 -20.80 -30.95 -3.91
N SER A 585 -20.63 -29.88 -4.67
CA SER A 585 -21.31 -29.72 -5.96
C SER A 585 -20.58 -28.78 -6.90
N TRP A 586 -20.66 -29.11 -8.18
CA TRP A 586 -20.11 -28.34 -9.28
C TRP A 586 -21.18 -28.20 -10.35
N SER A 587 -21.33 -27.02 -10.93
CA SER A 587 -22.20 -26.82 -12.08
C SER A 587 -21.64 -25.75 -13.01
N ALA A 588 -21.65 -26.05 -14.32
CA ALA A 588 -21.40 -25.09 -15.39
C ALA A 588 -22.13 -25.55 -16.64
N GLN A 589 -22.56 -24.61 -17.48
CA GLN A 589 -23.16 -24.96 -18.78
C GLN A 589 -22.08 -25.41 -19.78
N ASP A 590 -20.95 -24.72 -19.77
CA ASP A 590 -19.81 -25.04 -20.63
C ASP A 590 -18.49 -25.11 -19.84
N TRP A 591 -17.70 -26.16 -20.11
CA TRP A 591 -16.39 -26.39 -19.52
C TRP A 591 -15.33 -26.53 -20.57
N VAL A 592 -14.28 -25.71 -20.51
CA VAL A 592 -13.11 -25.84 -21.38
C VAL A 592 -11.83 -25.78 -20.54
N SER A 593 -11.11 -26.92 -20.44
CA SER A 593 -9.79 -26.96 -19.83
C SER A 593 -8.85 -27.83 -20.66
N ARG A 594 -7.56 -27.45 -20.74
CA ARG A 594 -6.56 -28.20 -21.47
C ARG A 594 -5.79 -29.21 -20.62
N SER A 595 -5.70 -28.99 -19.30
CA SER A 595 -5.03 -29.94 -18.41
C SER A 595 -5.54 -29.83 -16.97
N TRP A 596 -5.57 -30.99 -16.30
CA TRP A 596 -5.91 -31.17 -14.90
C TRP A 596 -4.83 -31.98 -14.23
N SER A 597 -4.40 -31.62 -13.03
CA SER A 597 -3.54 -32.45 -12.19
C SER A 597 -3.94 -32.34 -10.72
N SER A 598 -4.08 -33.48 -10.05
CA SER A 598 -4.19 -33.58 -8.61
C SER A 598 -3.58 -34.89 -8.15
N VAL A 599 -3.05 -34.93 -6.93
CA VAL A 599 -2.46 -36.14 -6.32
C VAL A 599 -3.52 -36.96 -5.59
N GLY A 600 -4.70 -36.38 -5.31
CA GLY A 600 -5.81 -37.09 -4.67
C GLY A 600 -7.17 -36.64 -5.22
N TYR A 601 -8.00 -37.61 -5.59
CA TYR A 601 -9.41 -37.43 -5.91
C TYR A 601 -10.24 -37.76 -4.68
N TRP A 602 -11.07 -36.83 -4.24
CA TRP A 602 -12.43 -36.86 -3.64
C TRP A 602 -12.79 -35.70 -2.77
#